data_deb7c95ef68499ca1a923e25d4a77a52
#
_entry.id   deb7c95ef68499ca1a923e25d4a77a52
#
_cell.length_a   1.000
_cell.length_b   1.000
_cell.length_c   1.000
_cell.angle_alpha   90.00
_cell.angle_beta   90.00
_cell.angle_gamma   90.00
#
_symmetry.space_group_name_H-M   'P 1'
#
loop_
_entity.id
_entity.type
_entity.pdbx_description
1 polymer ?
#
loop_
_entity_poly.entity_id
_entity_poly.type
_entity_poly.pdbx_seq_one_letter_code
_entity_poly.pdbx_strand_id
1 'polypeptide(L)' 'MIKTYVIDTNVLIQAPYALECFEDNHLVLPLVVLEELDGLKKAEGEKGANARAAVRKLEEY' A
#
# COMPACT_ATOMS: atom_id res chain seq x y z
N MET A 1 -9.28 4.03 -20.94
CA MET A 1 -9.85 2.81 -20.32
C MET A 1 -9.45 2.72 -18.87
N ILE A 2 -10.42 2.52 -18.00
CA ILE A 2 -10.13 2.32 -16.57
C ILE A 2 -9.73 0.88 -16.35
N LYS A 3 -8.60 0.69 -15.70
CA LYS A 3 -8.09 -0.65 -15.38
C LYS A 3 -8.25 -0.93 -13.91
N THR A 4 -8.29 -2.21 -13.56
CA THR A 4 -8.35 -2.66 -12.17
C THR A 4 -7.03 -3.31 -11.81
N TYR A 5 -6.41 -2.86 -10.73
CA TYR A 5 -5.15 -3.40 -10.25
C TYR A 5 -5.33 -4.01 -8.89
N VAL A 6 -4.74 -5.18 -8.69
CA VAL A 6 -4.67 -5.83 -7.39
C VAL A 6 -3.29 -5.53 -6.82
N ILE A 7 -3.24 -4.86 -5.69
CA ILE A 7 -1.98 -4.39 -5.11
C ILE A 7 -1.49 -5.38 -4.07
N ASP A 8 -0.23 -5.79 -4.22
CA ASP A 8 0.43 -6.69 -3.28
C ASP A 8 1.18 -5.90 -2.22
N THR A 9 1.37 -6.51 -1.06
CA THR A 9 2.09 -5.90 0.06
C THR A 9 3.49 -5.45 -0.35
N ASN A 10 4.21 -6.27 -1.11
CA ASN A 10 5.58 -5.96 -1.53
C ASN A 10 5.67 -4.67 -2.34
N VAL A 11 4.66 -4.40 -3.16
CA VAL A 11 4.63 -3.16 -3.95
C VAL A 11 4.59 -1.96 -3.01
N LEU A 12 3.75 -2.01 -1.99
CA LEU A 12 3.56 -0.90 -1.07
C LEU A 12 4.77 -0.70 -0.16
N ILE A 13 5.46 -1.78 0.22
CA ILE A 13 6.64 -1.68 1.07
C ILE A 13 7.80 -1.09 0.30
N GLN A 14 7.95 -1.45 -0.97
CA GLN A 14 9.05 -0.93 -1.78
C GLN A 14 8.78 0.48 -2.28
N ALA A 15 7.53 0.80 -2.53
CA ALA A 15 7.15 2.09 -3.09
C ALA A 15 5.79 2.53 -2.56
N PRO A 16 5.74 3.09 -1.34
CA PRO A 16 4.45 3.52 -0.75
C PRO A 16 3.72 4.55 -1.62
N TYR A 17 4.47 5.33 -2.38
CA TYR A 17 3.90 6.31 -3.29
C TYR A 17 3.27 5.70 -4.54
N ALA A 18 3.40 4.37 -4.72
CA ALA A 18 2.83 3.70 -5.88
C ALA A 18 1.33 3.89 -5.99
N LEU A 19 0.63 4.06 -4.86
CA LEU A 19 -0.81 4.31 -4.88
C LEU A 19 -1.17 5.55 -5.69
N GLU A 20 -0.30 6.54 -5.72
CA GLU A 20 -0.53 7.77 -6.48
C GLU A 20 -0.32 7.58 -7.98
N CYS A 21 0.38 6.52 -8.35
CA CYS A 21 0.67 6.23 -9.76
C CYS A 21 -0.51 5.61 -10.49
N PHE A 22 -1.55 5.23 -9.78
CA PHE A 22 -2.70 4.56 -10.37
C PHE A 22 -3.92 5.45 -10.45
N GLU A 23 -3.72 6.76 -10.59
CA GLU A 23 -4.81 7.71 -10.74
C GLU A 23 -5.80 7.26 -11.82
N ASP A 24 -7.07 7.51 -11.59
CA ASP A 24 -8.13 7.19 -12.54
C ASP A 24 -8.35 5.70 -12.77
N ASN A 25 -7.71 4.84 -11.97
CA ASN A 25 -7.92 3.39 -12.07
C ASN A 25 -8.49 2.86 -10.75
N HIS A 26 -9.07 1.66 -10.83
CA HIS A 26 -9.57 0.98 -9.66
C HIS A 26 -8.46 0.18 -9.01
N LEU A 27 -8.30 0.32 -7.71
CA LEU A 27 -7.34 -0.44 -6.93
C LEU A 27 -8.07 -1.40 -6.02
N VAL A 28 -7.63 -2.65 -6.02
CA VAL A 28 -8.16 -3.67 -5.13
C VAL A 28 -7.06 -4.04 -4.14
N LEU A 29 -7.37 -3.90 -2.87
CA LEU A 29 -6.45 -4.24 -1.79
C LEU A 29 -7.04 -5.42 -1.04
N PRO A 30 -6.49 -6.63 -1.23
CA PRO A 30 -6.97 -7.78 -0.47
C PRO A 30 -6.82 -7.54 1.03
N LEU A 31 -7.75 -8.05 1.81
CA LEU A 31 -7.72 -7.87 3.26
C LEU A 31 -6.40 -8.32 3.86
N VAL A 32 -5.82 -9.41 3.34
CA VAL A 32 -4.55 -9.92 3.84
C VAL A 32 -3.43 -8.88 3.69
N VAL A 33 -3.47 -8.07 2.63
CA VAL A 33 -2.47 -7.01 2.43
C VAL A 33 -2.58 -5.97 3.54
N LEU A 34 -3.81 -5.58 3.89
CA LEU A 34 -4.02 -4.63 4.96
C LEU A 34 -3.54 -5.17 6.31
N GLU A 35 -3.78 -6.45 6.56
CA GLU A 35 -3.33 -7.09 7.79
C GLU A 35 -1.80 -7.16 7.85
N GLU A 36 -1.16 -7.47 6.71
CA GLU A 36 0.30 -7.51 6.64
C GLU A 36 0.91 -6.13 6.87
N LEU A 37 0.31 -5.10 6.27
CA LEU A 37 0.80 -3.74 6.46
C LEU A 37 0.67 -3.32 7.93
N ASP A 38 -0.44 -3.66 8.57
CA ASP A 38 -0.65 -3.33 9.97
C ASP A 38 0.41 -3.97 10.86
N GLY A 39 0.79 -5.20 10.57
CA GLY A 39 1.86 -5.87 11.29
C GLY A 39 3.22 -5.24 11.02
N LEU A 40 3.49 -4.92 9.76
CA LEU A 40 4.79 -4.38 9.35
C LEU A 40 5.05 -2.95 9.81
N LYS A 41 4.01 -2.16 10.09
CA LYS A 41 4.22 -0.78 10.52
C LYS A 41 4.95 -0.68 11.86
N LYS A 42 5.04 -1.78 12.60
CA LYS A 42 5.78 -1.85 13.85
C LYS A 42 7.25 -2.22 13.65
N ALA A 43 7.63 -2.61 12.44
CA ALA A 43 9.00 -3.00 12.15
C ALA A 43 9.92 -1.78 12.16
N GLU A 44 11.18 -2.04 12.46
CA GLU A 44 12.20 -1.01 12.41
C GLU A 44 12.75 -0.87 11.00
N GLY A 45 13.39 0.26 10.73
CA GLY A 45 14.05 0.50 9.45
C GLY A 45 13.11 0.91 8.35
N GLU A 46 13.59 0.79 7.13
CA GLU A 46 12.89 1.26 5.95
C GLU A 46 11.56 0.53 5.72
N LYS A 47 11.54 -0.77 5.98
CA LYS A 47 10.34 -1.56 5.77
C LYS A 47 9.18 -1.06 6.64
N GLY A 48 9.43 -0.81 7.91
CA GLY A 48 8.41 -0.27 8.81
C GLY A 48 8.02 1.14 8.42
N ALA A 49 8.99 1.98 8.06
CA ALA A 49 8.71 3.35 7.63
C ALA A 49 7.84 3.36 6.38
N ASN A 50 8.13 2.49 5.42
CA ASN A 50 7.35 2.40 4.20
C ASN A 50 5.94 1.86 4.46
N ALA A 51 5.81 0.89 5.36
CA ALA A 51 4.49 0.38 5.73
C ALA A 51 3.64 1.47 6.38
N ARG A 52 4.22 2.27 7.26
CA ARG A 52 3.51 3.39 7.89
C ARG A 52 3.10 4.43 6.85
N ALA A 53 3.98 4.73 5.89
CA ALA A 53 3.67 5.67 4.82
C ALA A 53 2.52 5.15 3.95
N ALA A 54 2.53 3.85 3.62
CA ALA A 54 1.47 3.25 2.83
C ALA A 54 0.12 3.30 3.56
N VAL A 55 0.11 3.01 4.85
CA VAL A 55 -1.12 3.07 5.64
C VAL A 55 -1.67 4.50 5.65
N ARG A 56 -0.81 5.51 5.82
CA ARG A 56 -1.26 6.90 5.78
C ARG A 56 -1.87 7.27 4.43
N LYS A 57 -1.29 6.80 3.35
CA LYS A 57 -1.84 7.05 2.01
C LYS A 57 -3.21 6.40 1.85
N LEU A 58 -3.36 5.17 2.35
CA LEU A 58 -4.64 4.49 2.28
C LEU A 58 -5.72 5.22 3.07
N GLU A 59 -5.36 5.83 4.19
CA GLU A 59 -6.32 6.59 5.00
C GLU A 59 -6.81 7.85 4.29
N GLU A 60 -6.08 8.35 3.29
CA GLU A 60 -6.50 9.50 2.49
C GLU A 60 -7.59 9.14 1.48
N TYR A 61 -7.75 7.87 1.17
CA TYR A 61 -8.78 7.40 0.27
C TYR A 61 -9.98 6.90 1.05
#